data_5e5ef2eb397fe1601e21fc374a99e0a8
#
_entry.id   5e5ef2eb397fe1601e21fc374a99e0a8
#
_cell.length_a   1.000
_cell.length_b   1.000
_cell.length_c   1.000
_cell.angle_alpha   90.00
_cell.angle_beta   90.00
_cell.angle_gamma   90.00
#
_symmetry.space_group_name_H-M   'P 1'
#
loop_
_entity.id
_entity.type
_entity.pdbx_description
1 polymer ?
#
loop_
_entity_poly.entity_id
_entity_poly.type
_entity_poly.pdbx_seq_one_letter_code
_entity_poly.pdbx_strand_id
1 'polypeptide(L)'
;RMKLEQVRCFFQMLTQLEDVQPYEALISTAVTTVTDALKPNVDPTLQPLQLLAAAIANESYQILLATKEQTACTYAGTTPQQADHSQQVTAARKLREQYQQMCSPMLLDRQFYFQRTHLNREEQSEEDAANSKPSTEPATGTADAGLSGI
;
A
#
# COMPACT_ATOMS: atom_id res chain seq x y z
N ARG A 1 5.79 24.27 8.65
CA ARG A 1 6.84 23.31 8.27
C ARG A 1 6.80 22.13 9.24
N MET A 2 6.77 20.91 8.73
CA MET A 2 6.76 19.70 9.56
C MET A 2 8.00 19.66 10.47
N LYS A 3 7.79 19.29 11.74
CA LYS A 3 8.88 19.25 12.73
C LYS A 3 9.62 17.93 12.60
N LEU A 4 10.81 17.99 12.02
CA LEU A 4 11.67 16.83 11.77
C LEU A 4 12.01 16.07 13.07
N GLU A 5 12.20 16.79 14.17
CA GLU A 5 12.51 16.19 15.48
C GLU A 5 11.40 15.27 15.99
N GLN A 6 10.14 15.67 15.81
CA GLN A 6 9.02 14.83 16.22
C GLN A 6 8.89 13.59 15.35
N VAL A 7 9.14 13.73 14.04
CA VAL A 7 9.16 12.58 13.13
C VAL A 7 10.28 11.60 13.53
N ARG A 8 11.45 12.11 13.93
CA ARG A 8 12.53 11.27 14.47
C ARG A 8 12.11 10.52 15.72
N CYS A 9 11.44 11.20 16.66
CA CYS A 9 10.94 10.55 17.88
C CYS A 9 9.95 9.43 17.57
N PHE A 10 9.00 9.67 16.65
CA PHE A 10 8.04 8.65 16.24
C PHE A 10 8.72 7.51 15.48
N PHE A 11 9.67 7.81 14.61
CA PHE A 11 10.46 6.80 13.92
C PHE A 11 11.24 5.94 14.92
N GLN A 12 11.89 6.55 15.90
CA GLN A 12 12.59 5.85 16.97
C GLN A 12 11.64 4.96 17.78
N MET A 13 10.45 5.43 18.07
CA MET A 13 9.42 4.64 18.76
C MET A 13 8.99 3.42 17.94
N LEU A 14 8.80 3.57 16.63
CA LEU A 14 8.38 2.49 15.75
C LEU A 14 9.48 1.46 15.50
N THR A 15 10.72 1.89 15.41
CA THR A 15 11.87 1.02 15.09
C THR A 15 12.59 0.50 16.33
N GLN A 16 12.41 1.15 17.47
CA GLN A 16 13.14 0.90 18.72
C GLN A 16 14.66 1.02 18.59
N LEU A 17 15.12 1.80 17.63
CA LEU A 17 16.54 2.08 17.44
C LEU A 17 17.04 3.06 18.52
N GLU A 18 18.24 2.83 19.03
CA GLU A 18 18.91 3.77 19.94
C GLU A 18 19.43 4.99 19.20
N ASP A 19 19.95 4.80 17.99
CA ASP A 19 20.48 5.86 17.15
C ASP A 19 19.79 5.83 15.77
N VAL A 20 19.11 6.93 15.44
CA VAL A 20 18.39 7.09 14.16
C VAL A 20 19.20 7.88 13.13
N GLN A 21 20.37 8.39 13.50
CA GLN A 21 21.21 9.22 12.63
C GLN A 21 21.58 8.54 11.30
N PRO A 22 21.91 7.23 11.26
CA PRO A 22 22.20 6.56 9.98
C PRO A 22 21.01 6.52 9.02
N TYR A 23 19.79 6.73 9.51
CA TYR A 23 18.54 6.65 8.75
C TYR A 23 17.91 8.03 8.50
N GLU A 24 18.64 9.10 8.72
CA GLU A 24 18.16 10.47 8.55
C GLU A 24 17.64 10.73 7.13
N ALA A 25 18.27 10.13 6.13
CA ALA A 25 17.83 10.24 4.75
C ALA A 25 16.44 9.65 4.52
N LEU A 26 16.13 8.53 5.18
CA LEU A 26 14.79 7.92 5.11
C LEU A 26 13.74 8.82 5.75
N ILE A 27 14.05 9.39 6.90
CA ILE A 27 13.17 10.31 7.63
C ILE A 27 12.93 11.58 6.80
N SER A 28 13.98 12.16 6.27
CA SER A 28 13.90 13.38 5.44
C SER A 28 13.08 13.15 4.18
N THR A 29 13.29 12.04 3.50
CA THR A 29 12.52 11.66 2.31
C THR A 29 11.05 11.47 2.64
N ALA A 30 10.74 10.80 3.75
CA ALA A 30 9.35 10.61 4.19
C ALA A 30 8.67 11.94 4.51
N VAL A 31 9.36 12.85 5.20
CA VAL A 31 8.85 14.19 5.50
C VAL A 31 8.55 14.97 4.21
N THR A 32 9.44 14.91 3.24
CA THR A 32 9.24 15.54 1.93
C THR A 32 8.03 14.93 1.21
N THR A 33 7.94 13.61 1.19
CA THR A 33 6.83 12.89 0.54
C THR A 33 5.47 13.32 1.11
N VAL A 34 5.35 13.37 2.43
CA VAL A 34 4.11 13.81 3.08
C VAL A 34 3.84 15.28 2.82
N THR A 35 4.85 16.12 2.93
CA THR A 35 4.72 17.59 2.71
C THR A 35 4.24 17.90 1.29
N ASP A 36 4.79 17.22 0.29
CA ASP A 36 4.43 17.41 -1.11
C ASP A 36 3.02 16.88 -1.42
N ALA A 37 2.53 15.93 -0.63
CA ALA A 37 1.20 15.37 -0.76
C ALA A 37 0.12 16.15 0.00
N LEU A 38 0.47 17.16 0.78
CA LEU A 38 -0.50 17.94 1.55
C LEU A 38 -1.36 18.82 0.66
N LYS A 39 -2.65 18.90 1.00
CA LYS A 39 -3.55 19.90 0.43
C LYS A 39 -3.11 21.31 0.86
N PRO A 40 -3.38 22.34 0.03
CA PRO A 40 -3.12 23.73 0.43
C PRO A 40 -3.93 24.05 1.71
N ASN A 41 -3.34 24.85 2.57
CA ASN A 41 -3.91 25.30 3.86
C ASN A 41 -3.98 24.23 4.96
N VAL A 42 -3.38 23.06 4.78
CA VAL A 42 -3.23 22.09 5.86
C VAL A 42 -1.98 22.39 6.67
N ASP A 43 -2.11 22.36 7.99
CA ASP A 43 -0.99 22.52 8.90
C ASP A 43 -0.10 21.27 8.90
N PRO A 44 1.16 21.35 8.44
CA PRO A 44 2.04 20.19 8.40
C PRO A 44 2.51 19.73 9.79
N THR A 45 2.24 20.49 10.84
CA THR A 45 2.64 20.15 12.22
C THR A 45 1.64 19.25 12.94
N LEU A 46 0.54 18.88 12.29
CA LEU A 46 -0.44 17.97 12.87
C LEU A 46 0.18 16.61 13.16
N GLN A 47 -0.11 16.09 14.34
CA GLN A 47 0.46 14.83 14.82
C GLN A 47 0.20 13.64 13.89
N PRO A 48 -1.00 13.44 13.32
CA PRO A 48 -1.23 12.35 12.39
C PRO A 48 -0.33 12.38 11.15
N LEU A 49 -0.01 13.57 10.64
CA LEU A 49 0.89 13.75 9.50
C LEU A 49 2.33 13.38 9.84
N GLN A 50 2.76 13.69 11.02
CA GLN A 50 4.08 13.32 11.52
C GLN A 50 4.19 11.82 11.76
N LEU A 51 3.14 11.20 12.28
CA LEU A 51 3.06 9.74 12.41
C LEU A 51 3.08 9.05 11.04
N LEU A 52 2.38 9.60 10.06
CA LEU A 52 2.42 9.08 8.69
C LEU A 52 3.83 9.15 8.11
N ALA A 53 4.54 10.26 8.26
CA ALA A 53 5.91 10.39 7.81
C ALA A 53 6.84 9.36 8.49
N ALA A 54 6.69 9.19 9.80
CA ALA A 54 7.44 8.18 10.54
C ALA A 54 7.11 6.75 10.08
N ALA A 55 5.85 6.46 9.79
CA ALA A 55 5.43 5.14 9.29
C ALA A 55 5.98 4.86 7.89
N ILE A 56 6.05 5.85 7.00
CA ILE A 56 6.68 5.74 5.68
C ILE A 56 8.18 5.45 5.83
N ALA A 57 8.87 6.18 6.70
CA ALA A 57 10.28 5.94 6.98
C ALA A 57 10.52 4.54 7.57
N ASN A 58 9.65 4.09 8.47
CA ASN A 58 9.73 2.75 9.06
C ASN A 58 9.53 1.65 8.01
N GLU A 59 8.58 1.80 7.10
CA GLU A 59 8.41 0.84 5.99
C GLU A 59 9.67 0.74 5.15
N SER A 60 10.25 1.87 4.77
CA SER A 60 11.52 1.91 4.03
C SER A 60 12.67 1.26 4.81
N TYR A 61 12.74 1.48 6.11
CA TYR A 61 13.73 0.88 7.00
C TYR A 61 13.58 -0.66 7.06
N GLN A 62 12.36 -1.16 7.22
CA GLN A 62 12.09 -2.60 7.26
C GLN A 62 12.42 -3.28 5.91
N ILE A 63 12.12 -2.63 4.79
CA ILE A 63 12.49 -3.11 3.46
C ILE A 63 14.01 -3.15 3.32
N LEU A 64 14.72 -2.14 3.79
CA LEU A 64 16.18 -2.10 3.78
C LEU A 64 16.80 -3.25 4.58
N LEU A 65 16.28 -3.54 5.77
CA LEU A 65 16.71 -4.66 6.60
C LEU A 65 16.46 -6.00 5.91
N ALA A 66 15.28 -6.19 5.34
CA ALA A 66 14.93 -7.40 4.60
C ALA A 66 15.87 -7.64 3.43
N THR A 67 16.22 -6.61 2.70
CA THR A 67 17.17 -6.67 1.57
C THR A 67 18.58 -7.04 2.05
N LYS A 68 19.05 -6.45 3.14
CA LYS A 68 20.36 -6.77 3.71
C LYS A 68 20.46 -8.22 4.18
N GLU A 69 19.42 -8.74 4.81
CA GLU A 69 19.38 -10.12 5.28
C GLU A 69 19.38 -11.12 4.13
N GLN A 70 18.62 -10.89 3.08
CA GLN A 70 18.63 -11.73 1.89
C GLN A 70 20.02 -11.79 1.27
N THR A 71 20.70 -10.67 1.19
CA THR A 71 22.06 -10.61 0.66
C THR A 71 23.03 -11.39 1.54
N ALA A 72 22.96 -11.23 2.85
CA ALA A 72 23.81 -11.94 3.81
C ALA A 72 23.57 -13.45 3.78
N CYS A 73 22.32 -13.89 3.70
CA CYS A 73 21.97 -15.32 3.60
C CYS A 73 22.47 -15.95 2.29
N THR A 74 22.43 -15.23 1.19
CA THR A 74 22.95 -15.71 -0.10
C THR A 74 24.46 -15.90 -0.05
N TYR A 75 25.18 -15.03 0.63
CA TYR A 75 26.64 -15.13 0.75
C TYR A 75 27.09 -16.24 1.70
N ALA A 76 26.35 -16.51 2.75
CA ALA A 76 26.72 -17.50 3.76
C ALA A 76 26.30 -18.93 3.41
N GLY A 77 25.54 -19.13 2.33
CA GLY A 77 25.07 -20.46 1.93
C GLY A 77 24.13 -21.11 2.95
N THR A 78 23.67 -20.35 3.94
CA THR A 78 22.71 -20.81 4.93
C THR A 78 21.30 -20.54 4.43
N THR A 79 20.47 -21.57 4.45
CA THR A 79 19.04 -21.41 4.18
C THR A 79 18.44 -20.46 5.21
N PRO A 80 17.72 -19.41 4.79
CA PRO A 80 17.16 -18.43 5.70
C PRO A 80 15.98 -19.02 6.46
N GLN A 81 16.23 -19.76 7.52
CA GLN A 81 15.16 -20.27 8.36
C GLN A 81 14.75 -19.30 9.49
N GLN A 82 15.47 -18.22 9.71
CA GLN A 82 15.31 -17.43 10.92
C GLN A 82 15.08 -15.95 10.73
N ALA A 83 15.14 -15.42 9.51
CA ALA A 83 15.01 -13.99 9.32
C ALA A 83 13.95 -13.70 8.26
N ASP A 84 12.72 -14.07 8.56
CA ASP A 84 11.60 -13.65 7.73
C ASP A 84 11.17 -12.24 8.10
N HIS A 85 11.93 -11.25 7.63
CA HIS A 85 11.58 -9.85 7.74
C HIS A 85 10.34 -9.48 6.93
N SER A 86 9.78 -10.40 6.16
CA SER A 86 8.57 -10.16 5.39
C SER A 86 7.38 -9.84 6.29
N GLN A 87 7.30 -10.42 7.48
CA GLN A 87 6.26 -10.08 8.46
C GLN A 87 6.40 -8.66 8.98
N GLN A 88 7.62 -8.22 9.27
CA GLN A 88 7.88 -6.85 9.72
C GLN A 88 7.60 -5.84 8.60
N VAL A 89 7.96 -6.14 7.37
CA VAL A 89 7.63 -5.30 6.20
C VAL A 89 6.12 -5.21 6.01
N THR A 90 5.41 -6.32 6.12
CA THR A 90 3.94 -6.36 6.01
C THR A 90 3.28 -5.56 7.12
N ALA A 91 3.74 -5.69 8.36
CA ALA A 91 3.24 -4.93 9.51
C ALA A 91 3.50 -3.43 9.35
N ALA A 92 4.69 -3.05 8.90
CA ALA A 92 5.04 -1.66 8.64
C ALA A 92 4.19 -1.05 7.52
N ARG A 93 3.91 -1.82 6.47
CA ARG A 93 3.03 -1.41 5.38
C ARG A 93 1.60 -1.20 5.85
N LYS A 94 1.05 -2.10 6.64
CA LYS A 94 -0.29 -1.97 7.22
C LYS A 94 -0.41 -0.74 8.10
N LEU A 95 0.60 -0.47 8.92
CA LEU A 95 0.64 0.71 9.77
C LEU A 95 0.66 1.99 8.93
N ARG A 96 1.50 2.03 7.88
CA ARG A 96 1.53 3.15 6.94
C ARG A 96 0.16 3.36 6.27
N GLU A 97 -0.47 2.30 5.80
CA GLU A 97 -1.79 2.37 5.17
C GLU A 97 -2.85 2.89 6.15
N GLN A 98 -2.80 2.46 7.40
CA GLN A 98 -3.71 2.92 8.45
C GLN A 98 -3.57 4.42 8.70
N TYR A 99 -2.34 4.93 8.84
CA TYR A 99 -2.11 6.36 9.01
C TYR A 99 -2.43 7.15 7.74
N GLN A 100 -2.20 6.58 6.58
CA GLN A 100 -2.56 7.19 5.30
C GLN A 100 -4.08 7.35 5.17
N GLN A 101 -4.86 6.37 5.56
CA GLN A 101 -6.32 6.47 5.59
C GLN A 101 -6.78 7.54 6.59
N MET A 102 -6.17 7.60 7.76
CA MET A 102 -6.46 8.61 8.77
C MET A 102 -6.18 10.03 8.25
N CYS A 103 -5.13 10.20 7.48
CA CYS A 103 -4.72 11.48 6.91
C CYS A 103 -5.35 11.77 5.54
N SER A 104 -6.12 10.87 4.98
CA SER A 104 -6.70 10.97 3.63
C SER A 104 -7.41 12.29 3.35
N PRO A 105 -8.20 12.88 4.27
CA PRO A 105 -8.82 14.18 4.04
C PRO A 105 -7.83 15.34 3.87
N MET A 106 -6.61 15.20 4.37
CA MET A 106 -5.57 16.23 4.35
C MET A 106 -4.60 16.07 3.18
N LEU A 107 -4.65 14.96 2.46
CA LEU A 107 -3.71 14.60 1.41
C LEU A 107 -4.32 14.78 0.02
N LEU A 108 -3.47 15.17 -0.93
CA LEU A 108 -3.83 15.19 -2.35
C LEU A 108 -3.88 13.74 -2.87
N ASP A 109 -4.95 13.38 -3.54
CA ASP A 109 -5.18 12.02 -4.05
C ASP A 109 -4.17 11.57 -5.12
N ARG A 110 -3.40 12.48 -5.68
CA ARG A 110 -2.60 12.22 -6.89
C ARG A 110 -1.46 11.23 -6.73
N GLN A 111 -0.85 11.10 -5.56
CA GLN A 111 0.32 10.22 -5.38
C GLN A 111 -0.04 8.83 -4.86
N PHE A 112 -1.19 8.71 -4.21
CA PHE A 112 -1.63 7.44 -3.64
C PHE A 112 -2.68 6.74 -4.52
N TYR A 113 -3.23 7.45 -5.48
CA TYR A 113 -4.29 6.96 -6.37
C TYR A 113 -3.77 5.92 -7.38
N PHE A 114 -2.54 6.04 -7.82
CA PHE A 114 -1.95 5.12 -8.80
C PHE A 114 -1.74 3.69 -8.28
N GLN A 115 -1.50 3.52 -7.01
CA GLN A 115 -1.39 2.18 -6.41
C GLN A 115 -2.75 1.50 -6.22
N ARG A 116 -3.81 2.27 -6.06
CA ARG A 116 -5.18 1.76 -5.92
C ARG A 116 -5.81 1.38 -7.25
N THR A 117 -5.51 2.10 -8.32
CA THR A 117 -6.07 1.84 -9.64
C THR A 117 -5.55 0.55 -10.28
N HIS A 118 -4.34 0.11 -9.95
CA HIS A 118 -3.83 -1.16 -10.45
C HIS A 118 -4.54 -2.38 -9.85
N LEU A 119 -4.87 -2.32 -8.58
CA LEU A 119 -5.59 -3.41 -7.90
C LEU A 119 -7.07 -3.47 -8.32
N ASN A 120 -7.73 -2.33 -8.46
CA ASN A 120 -9.13 -2.28 -8.86
C ASN A 120 -9.34 -2.62 -10.35
N ARG A 121 -8.33 -2.48 -11.18
CA ARG A 121 -8.45 -2.80 -12.62
C ARG A 121 -8.39 -4.30 -12.87
N GLU A 122 -7.68 -5.04 -12.06
CA GLU A 122 -7.65 -6.50 -12.15
C GLU A 122 -8.95 -7.13 -11.62
N GLU A 123 -9.51 -6.59 -10.55
CA GLU A 123 -10.80 -7.07 -10.02
C GLU A 123 -11.98 -6.71 -10.95
N GLN A 124 -11.98 -5.53 -11.56
CA GLN A 124 -13.06 -5.15 -12.50
C GLN A 124 -13.01 -5.93 -13.81
N SER A 125 -11.83 -6.34 -14.27
CA SER A 125 -11.74 -7.14 -15.49
C SER A 125 -12.22 -8.58 -15.29
N GLU A 126 -12.19 -9.10 -14.07
CA GLU A 126 -12.75 -10.41 -13.76
C GLU A 126 -14.27 -10.35 -13.58
N GLU A 127 -14.83 -9.29 -13.01
CA GLU A 127 -16.28 -9.11 -12.92
C GLU A 127 -16.94 -8.87 -14.27
N ASP A 128 -16.33 -8.08 -15.14
CA ASP A 128 -16.86 -7.85 -16.49
C ASP A 128 -16.76 -9.10 -17.36
N ALA A 129 -15.76 -9.94 -17.18
CA ALA A 129 -15.64 -11.22 -17.87
C ALA A 129 -16.63 -12.27 -17.34
N ALA A 130 -17.00 -12.21 -16.07
CA ALA A 130 -17.97 -13.12 -15.48
C ALA A 130 -19.42 -12.76 -15.82
N ASN A 131 -19.68 -11.50 -16.19
CA ASN A 131 -21.02 -11.00 -16.48
C ASN A 131 -21.36 -10.94 -17.97
N SER A 132 -20.43 -11.23 -18.85
CA SER A 132 -20.68 -11.36 -20.28
C SER A 132 -21.05 -12.81 -20.64
N LYS A 133 -22.09 -13.32 -20.05
CA LYS A 133 -22.76 -14.49 -20.62
C LYS A 133 -23.57 -14.01 -21.80
N PRO A 134 -23.33 -14.55 -22.98
CA PRO A 134 -24.29 -14.37 -24.05
C PRO A 134 -25.60 -15.01 -23.62
N SER A 135 -26.59 -14.22 -23.50
CA SER A 135 -27.94 -14.73 -23.44
C SER A 135 -28.19 -15.38 -24.78
N THR A 136 -27.87 -16.64 -24.90
CA THR A 136 -28.47 -17.48 -25.90
C THR A 136 -29.92 -17.63 -25.51
N GLU A 137 -30.73 -16.77 -26.03
CA GLU A 137 -32.13 -17.14 -26.13
C GLU A 137 -32.19 -18.43 -26.96
N PRO A 138 -32.72 -19.48 -26.42
CA PRO A 138 -33.13 -20.54 -27.27
C PRO A 138 -34.27 -19.98 -28.14
N ALA A 139 -33.99 -19.85 -29.38
CA ALA A 139 -35.07 -19.72 -30.33
C ALA A 139 -35.92 -20.97 -30.18
N THR A 140 -36.93 -20.87 -29.39
CA THR A 140 -37.99 -21.86 -29.44
C THR A 140 -38.70 -21.66 -30.77
N GLY A 141 -38.13 -22.27 -31.73
CA GLY A 141 -38.96 -22.58 -32.88
C GLY A 141 -40.05 -23.47 -32.40
N THR A 142 -41.14 -22.94 -32.08
CA THR A 142 -42.32 -23.68 -32.03
C THR A 142 -42.57 -24.19 -33.40
N ALA A 143 -42.13 -25.35 -33.64
CA ALA A 143 -42.75 -26.07 -34.68
C ALA A 143 -44.18 -26.36 -34.23
N ASP A 144 -45.04 -25.56 -34.64
CA ASP A 144 -46.37 -25.94 -34.67
C ASP A 144 -46.51 -27.10 -35.62
N ALA A 145 -46.65 -28.19 -35.10
CA ALA A 145 -47.23 -29.25 -35.83
C ALA A 145 -48.72 -29.05 -35.82
N GLY A 146 -49.07 -28.36 -36.67
CA GLY A 146 -50.42 -28.26 -36.83
C GLY A 146 -51.06 -29.48 -37.19
N LEU A 147 -51.58 -29.91 -36.98
CA LEU A 147 -52.36 -30.56 -37.37
C LEU A 147 -53.11 -31.03 -37.87
N SER A 148 -53.35 -31.46 -38.11
CA SER A 148 -54.12 -32.09 -38.56
C SER A 148 -55.21 -32.39 -38.66
N GLY A 149 -55.49 -32.38 -38.95
CA GLY A 149 -56.66 -32.79 -39.01
C GLY A 149 -57.40 -33.61 -39.69
N ILE A 150 -57.85 -34.08 -39.90
CA ILE A 150 -58.80 -34.74 -40.64
C ILE A 150 -59.95 -34.28 -40.91
#